data_66137a83790da8bdf61f5131e0e5dcd3
#
_entry.id   66137a83790da8bdf61f5131e0e5dcd3
#
_cell.length_a   1.000
_cell.length_b   1.000
_cell.length_c   1.000
_cell.angle_alpha   90.00
_cell.angle_beta   90.00
_cell.angle_gamma   90.00
#
_symmetry.space_group_name_H-M   'P 1'
#
loop_
_entity.id
_entity.type
_entity.pdbx_description
1 polymer ?
#
loop_
_entity_poly.entity_id
_entity_poly.type
_entity_poly.pdbx_seq_one_letter_code
_entity_poly.pdbx_strand_id
1 'polypeptide(L)'
;MFISILLGFWVVDNFASNTYAYITLLIVVYMLKDRFKEWIRQGSHKFMNKFFPDRKFLIFDTIHERKIGISKESVRFLHFSQIPQDIINIRERGSKISIERGGKPEVVYKYVKLVELKTDKITEFHERNRDVNDIIRFNIKRFLQYADDPETTEINWDPKSKQIKKVKCIKVYHLNVIFRLREISSKNPLSPLYYKKIRVILDQFGIRRVTERKVV
;
A
#
# COMPACT_ATOMS: atom_id res chain seq x y z
N MET A 1 14.83 -15.51 -24.92
CA MET A 1 15.84 -15.87 -25.92
C MET A 1 16.05 -17.39 -26.03
N PHE A 2 16.31 -18.10 -24.95
CA PHE A 2 16.57 -19.54 -24.97
C PHE A 2 15.47 -20.37 -25.67
N ILE A 3 14.20 -20.12 -25.35
CA ILE A 3 13.04 -20.80 -25.95
C ILE A 3 12.95 -20.58 -27.47
N SER A 4 13.20 -19.38 -27.94
CA SER A 4 13.14 -19.07 -29.38
C SER A 4 14.31 -19.69 -30.15
N ILE A 5 15.45 -19.88 -29.51
CA ILE A 5 16.59 -20.60 -30.11
C ILE A 5 16.27 -22.07 -30.22
N LEU A 6 15.72 -22.70 -29.16
CA LEU A 6 15.30 -24.11 -29.20
C LEU A 6 14.23 -24.39 -30.27
N LEU A 7 13.23 -23.49 -30.38
CA LEU A 7 12.22 -23.56 -31.42
C LEU A 7 12.84 -23.42 -32.83
N GLY A 8 13.82 -22.50 -32.97
CA GLY A 8 14.57 -22.33 -34.21
C GLY A 8 15.30 -23.62 -34.63
N PHE A 9 16.01 -24.25 -33.70
CA PHE A 9 16.68 -25.55 -33.97
C PHE A 9 15.68 -26.68 -34.33
N TRP A 10 14.57 -26.72 -33.61
CA TRP A 10 13.53 -27.72 -33.90
C TRP A 10 12.95 -27.58 -35.32
N VAL A 11 12.77 -26.29 -35.78
CA VAL A 11 12.31 -26.02 -37.14
C VAL A 11 13.34 -26.45 -38.18
N VAL A 12 14.62 -26.19 -37.92
CA VAL A 12 15.71 -26.59 -38.83
C VAL A 12 15.82 -28.13 -38.96
N ASP A 13 15.64 -28.84 -37.86
CA ASP A 13 15.73 -30.33 -37.86
C ASP A 13 14.53 -31.00 -38.53
N ASN A 14 13.33 -30.43 -38.45
CA ASN A 14 12.10 -31.08 -38.92
C ASN A 14 11.63 -30.65 -40.31
N PHE A 15 12.14 -29.55 -40.84
CA PHE A 15 11.70 -29.02 -42.13
C PHE A 15 12.89 -28.83 -43.09
N ALA A 16 12.72 -29.31 -44.32
CA ALA A 16 13.73 -29.14 -45.34
C ALA A 16 13.94 -27.60 -45.63
N SER A 17 15.20 -27.19 -45.58
CA SER A 17 15.61 -25.83 -45.95
C SER A 17 15.17 -25.54 -47.41
N ASN A 18 14.58 -24.37 -47.64
CA ASN A 18 14.00 -23.89 -48.91
C ASN A 18 12.53 -24.32 -49.20
N THR A 19 11.82 -24.85 -48.24
CA THR A 19 10.38 -25.06 -48.36
C THR A 19 9.63 -23.81 -47.87
N TYR A 20 8.53 -23.41 -48.56
CA TYR A 20 7.70 -22.29 -48.12
C TYR A 20 7.25 -22.43 -46.63
N ALA A 21 6.98 -23.68 -46.21
CA ALA A 21 6.64 -23.96 -44.82
C ALA A 21 7.77 -23.60 -43.85
N TYR A 22 9.02 -23.87 -44.16
CA TYR A 22 10.20 -23.53 -43.38
C TYR A 22 10.33 -22.00 -43.18
N ILE A 23 10.20 -21.24 -44.28
CA ILE A 23 10.29 -19.76 -44.25
C ILE A 23 9.17 -19.19 -43.43
N THR A 24 7.94 -19.64 -43.63
CA THR A 24 6.76 -19.16 -42.87
C THR A 24 6.92 -19.45 -41.38
N LEU A 25 7.40 -20.62 -41.01
CA LEU A 25 7.57 -21.02 -39.61
C LEU A 25 8.68 -20.20 -38.93
N LEU A 26 9.78 -19.89 -39.62
CA LEU A 26 10.84 -19.01 -39.14
C LEU A 26 10.32 -17.59 -38.85
N ILE A 27 9.50 -17.05 -39.75
CA ILE A 27 8.87 -15.72 -39.56
C ILE A 27 7.98 -15.75 -38.31
N VAL A 28 7.17 -16.81 -38.13
CA VAL A 28 6.30 -16.96 -36.94
C VAL A 28 7.12 -17.05 -35.65
N VAL A 29 8.20 -17.84 -35.63
CA VAL A 29 9.09 -17.95 -34.47
C VAL A 29 9.74 -16.60 -34.13
N TYR A 30 10.13 -15.82 -35.15
CA TYR A 30 10.68 -14.50 -34.96
C TYR A 30 9.65 -13.51 -34.36
N MET A 31 8.42 -13.50 -34.88
CA MET A 31 7.33 -12.70 -34.33
C MET A 31 6.98 -13.09 -32.90
N LEU A 32 6.92 -14.38 -32.60
CA LEU A 32 6.67 -14.89 -31.25
C LEU A 32 7.75 -14.46 -30.28
N LYS A 33 9.02 -14.47 -30.67
CA LYS A 33 10.15 -14.00 -29.84
C LYS A 33 9.90 -12.59 -29.30
N ASP A 34 9.46 -11.67 -30.15
CA ASP A 34 9.26 -10.27 -29.72
C ASP A 34 7.99 -10.12 -28.85
N ARG A 35 6.94 -10.88 -29.14
CA ARG A 35 5.73 -10.95 -28.31
C ARG A 35 6.02 -11.56 -26.94
N PHE A 36 6.79 -12.65 -26.86
CA PHE A 36 7.19 -13.23 -25.58
C PHE A 36 8.02 -12.27 -24.73
N LYS A 37 8.96 -11.55 -25.35
CA LYS A 37 9.74 -10.53 -24.64
C LYS A 37 8.84 -9.46 -24.02
N GLU A 38 7.85 -9.00 -24.76
CA GLU A 38 6.91 -7.97 -24.28
C GLU A 38 6.00 -8.53 -23.17
N TRP A 39 5.47 -9.74 -23.31
CA TRP A 39 4.66 -10.39 -22.28
C TRP A 39 5.43 -10.63 -20.98
N ILE A 40 6.68 -11.08 -21.08
CA ILE A 40 7.54 -11.25 -19.90
C ILE A 40 7.79 -9.90 -19.26
N ARG A 41 8.06 -8.85 -20.03
CA ARG A 41 8.26 -7.50 -19.51
C ARG A 41 7.03 -6.97 -18.78
N GLN A 42 5.85 -7.09 -19.38
CA GLN A 42 4.59 -6.63 -18.76
C GLN A 42 4.17 -7.50 -17.57
N GLY A 43 4.34 -8.81 -17.67
CA GLY A 43 4.01 -9.76 -16.61
C GLY A 43 4.95 -9.66 -15.42
N SER A 44 6.26 -9.47 -15.67
CA SER A 44 7.26 -9.41 -14.61
C SER A 44 7.02 -8.26 -13.63
N HIS A 45 6.62 -7.08 -14.11
CA HIS A 45 6.29 -5.95 -13.24
C HIS A 45 5.13 -6.26 -12.28
N LYS A 46 4.06 -6.89 -12.79
CA LYS A 46 2.91 -7.27 -11.93
C LYS A 46 3.29 -8.38 -10.95
N PHE A 47 4.08 -9.34 -11.40
CA PHE A 47 4.52 -10.47 -10.59
C PHE A 47 5.52 -10.05 -9.51
N MET A 48 6.51 -9.24 -9.87
CA MET A 48 7.51 -8.73 -8.94
C MET A 48 6.87 -7.90 -7.83
N ASN A 49 5.98 -6.97 -8.16
CA ASN A 49 5.28 -6.13 -7.18
C ASN A 49 4.41 -6.94 -6.21
N LYS A 50 4.00 -8.16 -6.57
CA LYS A 50 3.20 -9.03 -5.70
C LYS A 50 4.05 -9.80 -4.69
N PHE A 51 5.24 -10.24 -5.07
CA PHE A 51 6.06 -11.16 -4.29
C PHE A 51 7.24 -10.50 -3.57
N PHE A 52 7.71 -9.36 -4.08
CA PHE A 52 8.86 -8.68 -3.47
C PHE A 52 8.41 -7.46 -2.65
N PRO A 53 8.97 -7.26 -1.46
CA PRO A 53 8.77 -6.04 -0.71
C PRO A 53 9.47 -4.86 -1.41
N ASP A 54 8.87 -3.67 -1.33
CA ASP A 54 9.46 -2.47 -1.93
C ASP A 54 10.75 -2.06 -1.22
N ARG A 55 10.83 -2.35 0.09
CA ARG A 55 12.01 -2.08 0.90
C ARG A 55 12.28 -3.22 1.87
N LYS A 56 13.56 -3.50 2.07
CA LYS A 56 14.04 -4.45 3.05
C LYS A 56 15.14 -3.81 3.88
N PHE A 57 14.93 -3.76 5.20
CA PHE A 57 15.90 -3.23 6.15
C PHE A 57 16.41 -4.34 7.05
N LEU A 58 17.70 -4.28 7.36
CA LEU A 58 18.29 -5.11 8.37
C LEU A 58 18.25 -4.35 9.71
N ILE A 59 17.83 -5.03 10.74
CA ILE A 59 17.79 -4.47 12.10
C ILE A 59 19.03 -4.96 12.83
N PHE A 60 19.84 -4.02 13.32
CA PHE A 60 21.05 -4.30 14.08
C PHE A 60 20.88 -3.83 15.52
N ASP A 61 21.46 -4.59 16.42
CA ASP A 61 21.72 -4.11 17.77
C ASP A 61 22.94 -3.18 17.70
N THR A 62 22.74 -1.92 18.10
CA THR A 62 23.80 -0.91 18.06
C THR A 62 24.92 -1.13 19.07
N ILE A 63 24.66 -1.87 20.16
CA ILE A 63 25.64 -2.13 21.21
C ILE A 63 26.59 -3.26 20.78
N HIS A 64 26.05 -4.33 20.19
CA HIS A 64 26.80 -5.52 19.84
C HIS A 64 27.06 -5.66 18.32
N GLU A 65 26.67 -4.66 17.53
CA GLU A 65 26.80 -4.63 16.06
C GLU A 65 26.30 -5.89 15.34
N ARG A 66 25.33 -6.58 15.95
CA ARG A 66 24.79 -7.84 15.43
C ARG A 66 23.41 -7.66 14.80
N LYS A 67 23.18 -8.42 13.75
CA LYS A 67 21.86 -8.46 13.10
C LYS A 67 20.87 -9.23 13.96
N ILE A 68 19.86 -8.53 14.46
CA ILE A 68 18.77 -9.06 15.30
C ILE A 68 17.46 -9.27 14.56
N GLY A 69 17.31 -8.72 13.35
CA GLY A 69 16.07 -8.89 12.62
C GLY A 69 16.10 -8.37 11.20
N ILE A 70 14.93 -8.45 10.56
CA ILE A 70 14.69 -7.95 9.21
C ILE A 70 13.31 -7.28 9.19
N SER A 71 13.22 -6.09 8.60
CA SER A 71 11.97 -5.41 8.29
C SER A 71 11.74 -5.41 6.79
N LYS A 72 10.55 -5.79 6.36
CA LYS A 72 10.09 -5.76 4.96
C LYS A 72 8.90 -4.83 4.87
N GLU A 73 8.95 -3.91 3.92
CA GLU A 73 7.91 -2.89 3.75
C GLU A 73 7.39 -2.88 2.32
N SER A 74 6.08 -2.68 2.16
CA SER A 74 5.45 -2.48 0.86
C SER A 74 4.30 -1.49 0.94
N VAL A 75 4.15 -0.69 -0.12
CA VAL A 75 3.10 0.31 -0.28
C VAL A 75 2.34 0.03 -1.56
N ARG A 76 1.03 0.03 -1.49
CA ARG A 76 0.16 -0.17 -2.66
C ARG A 76 -1.01 0.79 -2.62
N PHE A 77 -1.38 1.28 -3.79
CA PHE A 77 -2.67 1.93 -4.00
C PHE A 77 -3.76 0.87 -4.11
N LEU A 78 -4.88 1.11 -3.45
CA LEU A 78 -6.05 0.24 -3.53
C LEU A 78 -7.22 0.98 -4.16
N HIS A 79 -7.91 0.30 -5.06
CA HIS A 79 -9.25 0.71 -5.47
C HIS A 79 -10.25 0.41 -4.35
N PHE A 80 -11.34 1.17 -4.32
CA PHE A 80 -12.37 0.99 -3.29
C PHE A 80 -12.88 -0.46 -3.20
N SER A 81 -13.07 -1.12 -4.33
CA SER A 81 -13.50 -2.52 -4.40
C SER A 81 -12.54 -3.54 -3.80
N GLN A 82 -11.28 -3.15 -3.56
CA GLN A 82 -10.24 -4.00 -2.99
C GLN A 82 -10.10 -3.82 -1.48
N ILE A 83 -10.85 -2.90 -0.89
CA ILE A 83 -10.79 -2.64 0.55
C ILE A 83 -11.63 -3.68 1.26
N PRO A 84 -11.09 -4.39 2.26
CA PRO A 84 -11.86 -5.32 3.09
C PRO A 84 -13.00 -4.61 3.82
N GLN A 85 -14.14 -5.28 3.95
CA GLN A 85 -15.34 -4.70 4.56
C GLN A 85 -15.14 -4.33 6.04
N ASP A 86 -14.30 -5.07 6.76
CA ASP A 86 -13.93 -4.76 8.15
C ASP A 86 -13.27 -3.38 8.26
N ILE A 87 -12.38 -3.04 7.32
CA ILE A 87 -11.72 -1.73 7.27
C ILE A 87 -12.70 -0.60 6.96
N ILE A 88 -13.65 -0.84 6.04
CA ILE A 88 -14.71 0.13 5.72
C ILE A 88 -15.57 0.38 6.97
N ASN A 89 -16.00 -0.66 7.65
CA ASN A 89 -16.80 -0.56 8.87
C ASN A 89 -16.06 0.21 9.97
N ILE A 90 -14.74 -0.03 10.13
CA ILE A 90 -13.90 0.70 11.09
C ILE A 90 -13.78 2.17 10.70
N ARG A 91 -13.63 2.48 9.40
CA ARG A 91 -13.58 3.85 8.90
C ARG A 91 -14.85 4.61 9.25
N GLU A 92 -16.01 4.00 9.07
CA GLU A 92 -17.32 4.62 9.29
C GLU A 92 -17.71 4.70 10.78
N ARG A 93 -17.18 3.77 11.60
CA ARG A 93 -17.52 3.69 13.02
C ARG A 93 -17.17 4.99 13.74
N GLY A 94 -18.21 5.58 14.35
CA GLY A 94 -18.11 6.82 15.15
C GLY A 94 -17.93 8.10 14.32
N SER A 95 -18.19 8.06 13.03
CA SER A 95 -18.34 9.27 12.24
C SER A 95 -19.74 9.88 12.47
N LYS A 96 -19.77 11.16 12.86
CA LYS A 96 -21.03 11.93 13.00
C LYS A 96 -21.44 12.59 11.69
N ILE A 97 -20.53 12.65 10.72
CA ILE A 97 -20.72 13.40 9.47
C ILE A 97 -21.26 12.43 8.43
N SER A 98 -22.38 12.78 7.81
CA SER A 98 -23.05 11.96 6.78
C SER A 98 -22.15 11.69 5.56
N ILE A 99 -21.29 12.63 5.18
CA ILE A 99 -20.34 12.50 4.07
C ILE A 99 -19.32 11.38 4.30
N GLU A 100 -18.97 11.10 5.55
CA GLU A 100 -18.07 10.00 5.88
C GLU A 100 -18.78 8.64 5.96
N ARG A 101 -20.09 8.63 6.23
CA ARG A 101 -20.91 7.45 6.20
C ARG A 101 -21.32 7.17 4.76
N GLY A 102 -20.82 6.07 4.19
CA GLY A 102 -21.12 5.70 2.81
C GLY A 102 -20.37 6.48 1.73
N GLY A 103 -19.63 7.54 2.08
CA GLY A 103 -18.76 8.24 1.14
C GLY A 103 -17.54 7.38 0.76
N LYS A 104 -17.26 7.24 -0.54
CA LYS A 104 -16.04 6.56 -1.01
C LYS A 104 -14.83 7.44 -0.73
N PRO A 105 -13.71 6.87 -0.23
CA PRO A 105 -12.46 7.60 -0.12
C PRO A 105 -11.90 7.89 -1.53
N GLU A 106 -11.31 9.06 -1.71
CA GLU A 106 -10.72 9.44 -3.00
C GLU A 106 -9.50 8.57 -3.33
N VAL A 107 -8.60 8.42 -2.35
CA VAL A 107 -7.36 7.65 -2.50
C VAL A 107 -7.14 6.77 -1.27
N VAL A 108 -6.76 5.53 -1.50
CA VAL A 108 -6.44 4.58 -0.43
C VAL A 108 -5.05 3.99 -0.64
N TYR A 109 -4.22 4.13 0.39
CA TYR A 109 -2.90 3.52 0.46
C TYR A 109 -2.92 2.37 1.45
N LYS A 110 -2.41 1.23 1.01
CA LYS A 110 -2.14 0.09 1.89
C LYS A 110 -0.63 0.03 2.13
N TYR A 111 -0.20 0.30 3.35
CA TYR A 111 1.16 0.07 3.81
C TYR A 111 1.21 -1.23 4.60
N VAL A 112 2.13 -2.10 4.27
CA VAL A 112 2.38 -3.36 4.98
C VAL A 112 3.82 -3.35 5.46
N LYS A 113 4.00 -3.57 6.75
CA LYS A 113 5.31 -3.75 7.37
C LYS A 113 5.34 -5.09 8.09
N LEU A 114 6.28 -5.92 7.72
CA LEU A 114 6.56 -7.20 8.37
C LEU A 114 7.91 -7.11 9.06
N VAL A 115 7.92 -7.30 10.36
CA VAL A 115 9.14 -7.31 11.18
C VAL A 115 9.38 -8.72 11.68
N GLU A 116 10.49 -9.30 11.29
CA GLU A 116 10.96 -10.61 11.74
C GLU A 116 12.13 -10.40 12.72
N LEU A 117 11.93 -10.72 13.98
CA LEU A 117 12.97 -10.60 15.02
C LEU A 117 13.52 -11.97 15.37
N LYS A 118 14.82 -12.04 15.60
CA LYS A 118 15.52 -13.22 16.12
C LYS A 118 15.55 -13.15 17.65
N THR A 119 14.50 -13.67 18.27
CA THR A 119 14.31 -13.60 19.73
C THR A 119 15.49 -14.19 20.48
N ASP A 120 16.03 -15.33 20.03
CA ASP A 120 17.16 -16.00 20.65
C ASP A 120 18.39 -15.08 20.77
N LYS A 121 18.65 -14.30 19.71
CA LYS A 121 19.78 -13.34 19.71
C LYS A 121 19.52 -12.11 20.59
N ILE A 122 18.27 -11.74 20.77
CA ILE A 122 17.89 -10.62 21.63
C ILE A 122 18.04 -11.03 23.09
N THR A 123 17.56 -12.22 23.46
CA THR A 123 17.63 -12.72 24.84
C THR A 123 19.05 -13.07 25.27
N GLU A 124 19.93 -13.46 24.37
CA GLU A 124 21.33 -13.77 24.63
C GLU A 124 22.11 -12.55 25.17
N PHE A 125 21.78 -11.33 24.70
CA PHE A 125 22.51 -10.11 25.01
C PHE A 125 21.75 -9.13 25.90
N HIS A 126 20.47 -9.32 26.05
CA HIS A 126 19.65 -8.48 26.90
C HIS A 126 18.98 -9.33 27.97
N GLU A 127 19.44 -9.22 29.21
CA GLU A 127 18.90 -9.93 30.37
C GLU A 127 17.41 -9.61 30.63
N ARG A 128 16.89 -8.52 30.06
CA ARG A 128 15.49 -8.12 30.18
C ARG A 128 14.80 -8.21 28.80
N ASN A 129 13.66 -8.88 28.76
CA ASN A 129 12.75 -8.79 27.64
C ASN A 129 12.30 -7.33 27.52
N ARG A 130 12.89 -6.60 26.57
CA ARG A 130 12.50 -5.24 26.25
C ARG A 130 11.62 -5.27 25.01
N ASP A 131 10.52 -4.51 25.07
CA ASP A 131 9.67 -4.30 23.92
C ASP A 131 10.42 -3.52 22.84
N VAL A 132 10.20 -3.92 21.58
CA VAL A 132 10.74 -3.20 20.44
C VAL A 132 9.78 -2.09 20.06
N ASN A 133 10.22 -0.85 20.19
CA ASN A 133 9.45 0.31 19.73
C ASN A 133 9.69 0.56 18.25
N ASP A 134 8.62 0.51 17.47
CA ASP A 134 8.63 0.88 16.05
C ASP A 134 8.03 2.26 15.87
N ILE A 135 8.84 3.21 15.36
CA ILE A 135 8.41 4.59 15.15
C ILE A 135 8.14 4.80 13.67
N ILE A 136 6.88 4.94 13.31
CA ILE A 136 6.45 5.27 11.96
C ILE A 136 6.25 6.79 11.87
N ARG A 137 7.05 7.46 11.05
CA ARG A 137 6.92 8.90 10.78
C ARG A 137 6.25 9.11 9.43
N PHE A 138 5.08 9.72 9.46
CA PHE A 138 4.33 10.07 8.26
C PHE A 138 4.46 11.57 7.98
N ASN A 139 5.10 11.92 6.86
CA ASN A 139 5.26 13.33 6.48
C ASN A 139 4.05 13.82 5.69
N ILE A 140 3.23 14.65 6.31
CA ILE A 140 2.03 15.24 5.69
C ILE A 140 2.32 16.52 4.90
N LYS A 141 3.53 17.09 4.98
CA LYS A 141 3.86 18.38 4.36
C LYS A 141 3.54 18.40 2.87
N ARG A 142 3.78 17.30 2.16
CA ARG A 142 3.46 17.20 0.73
C ARG A 142 1.97 17.26 0.44
N PHE A 143 1.12 16.74 1.32
CA PHE A 143 -0.33 16.84 1.17
C PHE A 143 -0.81 18.27 1.33
N LEU A 144 -0.20 19.02 2.26
CA LEU A 144 -0.57 20.41 2.49
C LEU A 144 -0.26 21.31 1.29
N GLN A 145 0.78 20.98 0.51
CA GLN A 145 1.14 21.75 -0.69
C GLN A 145 0.09 21.67 -1.80
N TYR A 146 -0.73 20.60 -1.80
CA TYR A 146 -1.80 20.37 -2.77
C TYR A 146 -3.19 20.65 -2.18
N ALA A 147 -3.26 21.18 -0.96
CA ALA A 147 -4.51 21.54 -0.34
C ALA A 147 -5.02 22.88 -0.91
N ASP A 148 -6.31 22.94 -1.19
CA ASP A 148 -6.98 24.16 -1.62
C ASP A 148 -6.98 25.23 -0.51
N ASP A 149 -7.28 26.46 -0.89
CA ASP A 149 -7.49 27.56 0.04
C ASP A 149 -8.51 27.14 1.11
N PRO A 150 -8.19 27.37 2.39
CA PRO A 150 -8.98 26.87 3.50
C PRO A 150 -10.33 27.59 3.63
N GLU A 151 -10.46 28.80 3.10
CA GLU A 151 -11.68 29.59 3.20
C GLU A 151 -12.41 29.67 1.86
N THR A 152 -13.66 29.27 1.86
CA THR A 152 -14.58 29.43 0.72
C THR A 152 -15.81 30.16 1.21
N THR A 153 -16.32 31.09 0.41
CA THR A 153 -17.59 31.76 0.70
C THR A 153 -18.69 31.01 -0.07
N GLU A 154 -19.59 30.39 0.65
CA GLU A 154 -20.77 29.75 0.08
C GLU A 154 -22.02 30.58 0.32
N ILE A 155 -22.92 30.54 -0.65
CA ILE A 155 -24.21 31.19 -0.56
C ILE A 155 -25.20 30.18 0.01
N ASN A 156 -25.73 30.46 1.21
CA ASN A 156 -26.69 29.58 1.85
C ASN A 156 -28.03 30.30 2.03
N TRP A 157 -29.11 29.59 1.79
CA TRP A 157 -30.48 30.05 2.07
C TRP A 157 -30.82 29.77 3.53
N ASP A 158 -31.10 30.80 4.30
CA ASP A 158 -31.57 30.67 5.67
C ASP A 158 -33.12 30.59 5.69
N PRO A 159 -33.69 29.39 5.99
CA PRO A 159 -35.14 29.23 5.97
C PRO A 159 -35.88 30.02 7.05
N LYS A 160 -35.19 30.42 8.13
CA LYS A 160 -35.78 31.21 9.20
C LYS A 160 -35.91 32.69 8.84
N SER A 161 -34.86 33.27 8.27
CA SER A 161 -34.85 34.70 7.91
C SER A 161 -35.33 34.93 6.45
N LYS A 162 -35.59 33.88 5.68
CA LYS A 162 -35.93 33.94 4.22
C LYS A 162 -34.96 34.82 3.42
N GLN A 163 -33.71 34.85 3.80
CA GLN A 163 -32.65 35.63 3.15
C GLN A 163 -31.46 34.79 2.73
N ILE A 164 -30.80 35.25 1.67
CA ILE A 164 -29.54 34.69 1.23
C ILE A 164 -28.41 35.22 2.10
N LYS A 165 -27.70 34.31 2.78
CA LYS A 165 -26.55 34.70 3.62
C LYS A 165 -25.26 34.12 2.99
N LYS A 166 -24.23 34.94 2.93
CA LYS A 166 -22.87 34.49 2.63
C LYS A 166 -22.26 33.87 3.89
N VAL A 167 -21.93 32.62 3.84
CA VAL A 167 -21.33 31.89 4.96
C VAL A 167 -19.90 31.52 4.58
N LYS A 168 -18.94 31.89 5.44
CA LYS A 168 -17.56 31.42 5.28
C LYS A 168 -17.50 29.94 5.66
N CYS A 169 -17.13 29.09 4.72
CA CYS A 169 -16.92 27.66 4.94
C CYS A 169 -15.42 27.36 4.95
N ILE A 170 -15.00 26.48 5.86
CA ILE A 170 -13.61 26.06 5.95
C ILE A 170 -13.48 24.72 5.25
N LYS A 171 -12.63 24.65 4.22
CA LYS A 171 -12.27 23.38 3.55
C LYS A 171 -11.28 22.62 4.42
N VAL A 172 -11.64 21.41 4.80
CA VAL A 172 -10.78 20.51 5.55
C VAL A 172 -10.68 19.15 4.89
N TYR A 173 -9.53 18.54 5.01
CA TYR A 173 -9.26 17.19 4.51
C TYR A 173 -9.23 16.20 5.67
N HIS A 174 -9.82 15.05 5.46
CA HIS A 174 -9.92 13.98 6.45
C HIS A 174 -9.03 12.82 6.06
N LEU A 175 -7.94 12.63 6.80
CA LEU A 175 -7.06 11.48 6.67
C LEU A 175 -7.41 10.46 7.76
N ASN A 176 -7.90 9.30 7.37
CA ASN A 176 -8.16 8.18 8.28
C ASN A 176 -7.03 7.16 8.17
N VAL A 177 -6.26 7.01 9.23
CA VAL A 177 -5.21 6.01 9.34
C VAL A 177 -5.73 4.86 10.18
N ILE A 178 -5.84 3.67 9.57
CA ILE A 178 -6.31 2.46 10.24
C ILE A 178 -5.15 1.49 10.35
N PHE A 179 -4.70 1.26 11.58
CA PHE A 179 -3.68 0.25 11.87
C PHE A 179 -4.37 -1.09 12.08
N ARG A 180 -3.85 -2.10 11.42
CA ARG A 180 -4.19 -3.50 11.63
C ARG A 180 -2.92 -4.22 12.06
N LEU A 181 -2.84 -4.55 13.33
CA LEU A 181 -1.66 -5.15 13.94
C LEU A 181 -1.94 -6.62 14.23
N ARG A 182 -0.97 -7.47 13.92
CA ARG A 182 -1.01 -8.89 14.23
C ARG A 182 0.37 -9.35 14.64
N GLU A 183 0.44 -10.03 15.76
CA GLU A 183 1.62 -10.77 16.14
C GLU A 183 1.63 -12.11 15.36
N ILE A 184 2.76 -12.44 14.75
CA ILE A 184 2.96 -13.72 14.06
C ILE A 184 4.00 -14.48 14.84
N SER A 185 3.55 -15.41 15.68
CA SER A 185 4.42 -16.30 16.44
C SER A 185 4.28 -17.72 15.92
N SER A 186 5.40 -18.46 15.87
CA SER A 186 5.38 -19.90 15.56
C SER A 186 4.57 -20.71 16.59
N LYS A 187 4.48 -20.20 17.83
CA LYS A 187 3.73 -20.84 18.93
C LYS A 187 2.22 -20.55 18.86
N ASN A 188 1.80 -19.45 18.25
CA ASN A 188 0.40 -19.07 18.16
C ASN A 188 0.09 -18.39 16.80
N PRO A 189 -0.14 -19.18 15.72
CA PRO A 189 -0.40 -18.64 14.40
C PRO A 189 -1.73 -17.87 14.28
N LEU A 190 -2.65 -18.04 15.23
CA LEU A 190 -3.97 -17.41 15.27
C LEU A 190 -4.05 -16.28 16.29
N SER A 191 -2.97 -15.53 16.48
CA SER A 191 -2.99 -14.38 17.38
C SER A 191 -4.06 -13.36 16.97
N PRO A 192 -4.71 -12.69 17.94
CA PRO A 192 -5.79 -11.74 17.67
C PRO A 192 -5.31 -10.57 16.83
N LEU A 193 -6.23 -10.05 16.03
CA LEU A 193 -6.02 -8.83 15.26
C LEU A 193 -6.40 -7.62 16.11
N TYR A 194 -5.49 -6.68 16.23
CA TYR A 194 -5.73 -5.42 16.91
C TYR A 194 -5.94 -4.32 15.88
N TYR A 195 -6.98 -3.52 16.09
CA TYR A 195 -7.28 -2.37 15.24
C TYR A 195 -7.19 -1.07 16.02
N LYS A 196 -6.57 -0.08 15.40
CA LYS A 196 -6.50 1.28 15.93
C LYS A 196 -6.81 2.26 14.82
N LYS A 197 -7.74 3.18 15.06
CA LYS A 197 -8.09 4.24 14.11
C LYS A 197 -7.59 5.56 14.61
N ILE A 198 -6.83 6.27 13.78
CA ILE A 198 -6.44 7.67 13.98
C ILE A 198 -7.05 8.49 12.86
N ARG A 199 -7.80 9.51 13.23
CA ARG A 199 -8.35 10.47 12.31
C ARG A 199 -7.63 11.79 12.45
N VAL A 200 -7.07 12.26 11.35
CA VAL A 200 -6.39 13.53 11.25
C VAL A 200 -7.23 14.45 10.38
N ILE A 201 -7.59 15.60 10.90
CA ILE A 201 -8.23 16.67 10.16
C ILE A 201 -7.16 17.72 9.90
N LEU A 202 -6.97 18.06 8.63
CA LEU A 202 -5.93 18.98 8.18
C LEU A 202 -6.50 19.96 7.15
N ASP A 203 -5.89 21.12 7.05
CA ASP A 203 -6.10 22.11 6.01
C ASP A 203 -4.75 22.58 5.46
N GLN A 204 -4.74 23.59 4.60
CA GLN A 204 -3.52 24.13 4.00
C GLN A 204 -2.48 24.58 5.05
N PHE A 205 -2.90 25.04 6.23
CA PHE A 205 -2.02 25.51 7.27
C PHE A 205 -1.46 24.41 8.19
N GLY A 206 -2.04 23.23 8.16
CA GLY A 206 -1.54 22.10 8.95
C GLY A 206 -2.62 21.21 9.56
N ILE A 207 -2.24 20.56 10.65
CA ILE A 207 -3.13 19.67 11.39
C ILE A 207 -4.02 20.51 12.30
N ARG A 208 -5.34 20.43 12.07
CA ARG A 208 -6.34 21.08 12.91
C ARG A 208 -6.77 20.22 14.09
N ARG A 209 -6.88 18.90 13.86
CA ARG A 209 -7.33 18.00 14.91
C ARG A 209 -6.84 16.59 14.66
N VAL A 210 -6.44 15.92 15.73
CA VAL A 210 -6.16 14.48 15.74
C VAL A 210 -7.11 13.80 16.72
N THR A 211 -7.74 12.73 16.31
CA THR A 211 -8.63 11.94 17.17
C THR A 211 -8.22 10.47 17.06
N GLU A 212 -7.89 9.90 18.21
CA GLU A 212 -7.56 8.47 18.32
C GLU A 212 -8.77 7.69 18.83
N ARG A 213 -8.99 6.49 18.30
CA ARG A 213 -9.99 5.54 18.79
C ARG A 213 -9.40 4.13 18.76
N LYS A 214 -9.44 3.47 19.91
CA LYS A 214 -9.23 2.04 19.97
C LYS A 214 -10.49 1.37 19.41
N VAL A 215 -10.30 0.45 18.48
CA VAL A 215 -11.36 -0.39 17.93
C VAL A 215 -11.04 -1.79 18.46
N VAL A 216 -11.78 -2.19 19.45
CA VAL A 216 -11.73 -3.56 20.01
C VAL A 216 -12.42 -4.52 19.06
#